data_486b4cc9c052f6847dc52f966d380834
#
_entry.id   486b4cc9c052f6847dc52f966d380834
#
_cell.length_a   1.000
_cell.length_b   1.000
_cell.length_c   1.000
_cell.angle_alpha   90.00
_cell.angle_beta   90.00
_cell.angle_gamma   90.00
#
_symmetry.space_group_name_H-M   'P 1'
#
loop_
_entity.id
_entity.type
_entity.pdbx_description
1 polymer ?
#
loop_
_entity_poly.entity_id
_entity_poly.type
_entity_poly.pdbx_seq_one_letter_code
_entity_poly.pdbx_strand_id
1 'polypeptide(L)'
;MGLLDSLKSTFTSSGEASVPPAASFATREGVIYAPVNGVLVNLSEVPDEAIASGMLGQGYGIEPITGTIYAPANGRIGATTVTNHSIGMITEDGLRVFIHVGLGTVEMNGKGFARFVEMGDTVKAGQPLISFDREAIKAAGHEDIVTVIISELDRLKSINHVGESGTLIGGNPLVKLGDPLLVAKTK
;
A
#
# COMPACT_ATOMS: atom_id res chain seq x y z
N MET A 1 -18.86 21.77 -6.98
CA MET A 1 -18.46 20.40 -7.37
C MET A 1 -17.43 19.91 -6.37
N GLY A 2 -17.82 19.00 -5.52
CA GLY A 2 -16.99 18.55 -4.41
C GLY A 2 -16.04 17.42 -4.81
N LEU A 3 -14.97 17.25 -4.04
CA LEU A 3 -14.00 16.14 -4.14
C LEU A 3 -14.66 14.74 -4.19
N LEU A 4 -15.90 14.60 -3.75
CA LEU A 4 -16.69 13.37 -3.75
C LEU A 4 -17.15 12.93 -5.15
N ASP A 5 -17.31 13.87 -6.10
CA ASP A 5 -17.70 13.54 -7.47
C ASP A 5 -16.53 12.96 -8.29
N SER A 6 -15.28 13.33 -7.95
CA SER A 6 -14.09 12.79 -8.61
C SER A 6 -13.83 11.32 -8.27
N LEU A 7 -14.27 10.85 -7.09
CA LEU A 7 -14.10 9.45 -6.67
C LEU A 7 -15.17 8.54 -7.29
N LYS A 8 -16.35 9.05 -7.61
CA LYS A 8 -17.40 8.26 -8.26
C LYS A 8 -17.13 7.98 -9.73
N SER A 9 -16.28 8.77 -10.37
CA SER A 9 -15.93 8.59 -11.78
C SER A 9 -14.91 7.48 -12.05
N THR A 10 -14.29 6.94 -10.99
CA THR A 10 -13.27 5.88 -11.14
C THR A 10 -13.88 4.52 -11.46
N PHE A 11 -15.16 4.31 -11.12
CA PHE A 11 -15.90 3.10 -11.43
C PHE A 11 -17.02 3.43 -12.43
N THR A 12 -16.72 3.30 -13.71
CA THR A 12 -17.74 3.46 -14.75
C THR A 12 -18.64 2.24 -14.83
N SER A 13 -19.87 2.41 -15.30
CA SER A 13 -20.90 1.38 -15.42
C SER A 13 -20.56 0.21 -16.37
N SER A 14 -19.38 0.21 -16.97
CA SER A 14 -18.84 -0.86 -17.85
C SER A 14 -17.86 -1.81 -17.16
N GLY A 15 -17.60 -1.67 -15.84
CA GLY A 15 -16.77 -2.58 -15.07
C GLY A 15 -15.25 -2.42 -15.23
N GLU A 16 -14.78 -1.52 -16.06
CA GLU A 16 -13.35 -1.18 -16.15
C GLU A 16 -13.05 0.11 -15.38
N ALA A 17 -12.23 -0.01 -14.34
CA ALA A 17 -11.72 1.14 -13.60
C ALA A 17 -10.72 1.92 -14.46
N SER A 18 -10.88 3.22 -14.57
CA SER A 18 -9.88 4.07 -15.24
C SER A 18 -8.59 4.11 -14.42
N VAL A 19 -7.43 4.03 -15.11
CA VAL A 19 -6.13 4.12 -14.44
C VAL A 19 -5.94 5.53 -13.87
N PRO A 20 -5.71 5.69 -12.56
CA PRO A 20 -5.42 7.00 -11.99
C PRO A 20 -4.13 7.60 -12.54
N PRO A 21 -3.97 8.93 -12.52
CA PRO A 21 -2.71 9.55 -12.92
C PRO A 21 -1.58 9.12 -11.98
N ALA A 22 -0.39 8.91 -12.54
CA ALA A 22 0.80 8.64 -11.76
C ALA A 22 1.19 9.85 -10.90
N ALA A 23 1.68 9.56 -9.70
CA ALA A 23 2.36 10.54 -8.86
C ALA A 23 3.86 10.57 -9.17
N SER A 24 4.52 11.66 -8.76
CA SER A 24 5.97 11.81 -8.91
C SER A 24 6.57 12.34 -7.61
N PHE A 25 7.57 11.63 -7.11
CA PHE A 25 8.37 12.04 -5.95
C PHE A 25 9.80 11.51 -6.08
N ALA A 26 10.74 12.18 -5.41
CA ALA A 26 12.14 11.78 -5.43
C ALA A 26 12.33 10.47 -4.65
N THR A 27 13.13 9.56 -5.19
CA THR A 27 13.43 8.27 -4.58
C THR A 27 14.90 8.12 -4.24
N ARG A 28 15.20 7.28 -3.25
CA ARG A 28 16.54 6.85 -2.87
C ARG A 28 16.56 5.34 -2.73
N GLU A 29 17.69 4.75 -3.01
CA GLU A 29 17.95 3.34 -2.78
C GLU A 29 17.72 2.97 -1.31
N GLY A 30 17.13 1.82 -1.05
CA GLY A 30 16.82 1.32 0.29
C GLY A 30 15.64 1.99 0.99
N VAL A 31 14.95 2.92 0.35
CA VAL A 31 13.81 3.62 0.96
C VAL A 31 12.50 3.13 0.39
N ILE A 32 11.59 2.75 1.28
CA ILE A 32 10.20 2.45 0.96
C ILE A 32 9.34 3.64 1.38
N TYR A 33 8.59 4.15 0.42
CA TYR A 33 7.75 5.34 0.57
C TYR A 33 6.28 4.97 0.82
N ALA A 34 5.52 5.88 1.42
CA ALA A 34 4.08 5.69 1.63
C ALA A 34 3.37 5.49 0.28
N PRO A 35 2.67 4.36 0.09
CA PRO A 35 1.95 4.07 -1.15
C PRO A 35 0.56 4.70 -1.22
N VAL A 36 0.11 5.31 -0.14
CA VAL A 36 -1.22 5.90 0.03
C VAL A 36 -1.17 7.00 1.08
N ASN A 37 -2.07 7.98 0.96
CA ASN A 37 -2.25 8.98 2.02
C ASN A 37 -3.05 8.38 3.17
N GLY A 38 -2.65 8.62 4.40
CA GLY A 38 -3.39 8.13 5.56
C GLY A 38 -2.67 8.29 6.88
N VAL A 39 -3.28 7.77 7.93
CA VAL A 39 -2.74 7.80 9.29
C VAL A 39 -1.85 6.58 9.51
N LEU A 40 -0.60 6.82 9.87
CA LEU A 40 0.38 5.75 10.09
C LEU A 40 0.15 5.09 11.45
N VAL A 41 0.14 3.76 11.48
CA VAL A 41 0.03 2.96 12.70
C VAL A 41 1.11 1.89 12.73
N ASN A 42 1.54 1.48 13.92
CA ASN A 42 2.48 0.38 14.05
C ASN A 42 1.83 -0.94 13.64
N LEU A 43 2.58 -1.88 13.09
CA LEU A 43 2.04 -3.20 12.75
C LEU A 43 1.42 -3.91 13.94
N SER A 44 1.99 -3.73 15.14
CA SER A 44 1.47 -4.32 16.38
C SER A 44 0.08 -3.82 16.79
N GLU A 45 -0.37 -2.71 16.22
CA GLU A 45 -1.69 -2.11 16.45
C GLU A 45 -2.73 -2.54 15.42
N VAL A 46 -2.29 -3.23 14.34
CA VAL A 46 -3.21 -3.76 13.32
C VAL A 46 -3.96 -4.95 13.92
N PRO A 47 -5.31 -4.99 13.83
CA PRO A 47 -6.12 -6.05 14.44
C PRO A 47 -6.12 -7.35 13.62
N ASP A 48 -4.94 -7.85 13.30
CA ASP A 48 -4.67 -9.13 12.63
C ASP A 48 -3.41 -9.74 13.24
N GLU A 49 -3.52 -10.96 13.78
CA GLU A 49 -2.44 -11.60 14.54
C GLU A 49 -1.20 -11.88 13.67
N ALA A 50 -1.38 -12.31 12.43
CA ALA A 50 -0.25 -12.62 11.53
C ALA A 50 0.54 -11.34 11.18
N ILE A 51 -0.16 -10.22 11.02
CA ILE A 51 0.44 -8.91 10.75
C ILE A 51 1.08 -8.36 12.03
N ALA A 52 0.32 -8.30 13.12
CA ALA A 52 0.74 -7.67 14.38
C ALA A 52 1.93 -8.38 15.04
N SER A 53 2.03 -9.70 14.87
CA SER A 53 3.16 -10.49 15.40
C SER A 53 4.49 -10.24 14.68
N GLY A 54 4.47 -9.60 13.50
CA GLY A 54 5.65 -9.42 12.65
C GLY A 54 6.07 -10.68 11.89
N MET A 55 5.23 -11.72 11.87
CA MET A 55 5.52 -12.97 11.15
C MET A 55 5.71 -12.76 9.64
N LEU A 56 5.03 -11.81 9.06
CA LEU A 56 5.13 -11.48 7.64
C LEU A 56 6.32 -10.57 7.30
N GLY A 57 6.94 -9.96 8.30
CA GLY A 57 8.04 -9.01 8.15
C GLY A 57 7.87 -7.77 9.03
N GLN A 58 8.56 -6.69 8.65
CA GLN A 58 8.50 -5.41 9.35
C GLN A 58 7.98 -4.31 8.45
N GLY A 59 7.24 -3.36 9.02
CA GLY A 59 6.67 -2.25 8.28
C GLY A 59 5.66 -1.46 9.08
N TYR A 60 4.64 -0.96 8.38
CA TYR A 60 3.58 -0.14 8.96
C TYR A 60 2.19 -0.53 8.45
N GLY A 61 1.19 -0.24 9.27
CA GLY A 61 -0.18 -0.05 8.84
C GLY A 61 -0.43 1.41 8.45
N ILE A 62 -1.36 1.65 7.56
CA ILE A 62 -1.84 2.99 7.19
C ILE A 62 -3.35 2.93 7.15
N GLU A 63 -4.02 3.75 7.95
CA GLU A 63 -5.46 3.97 7.82
C GLU A 63 -5.69 4.93 6.65
N PRO A 64 -6.17 4.45 5.49
CA PRO A 64 -6.14 5.25 4.27
C PRO A 64 -7.22 6.34 4.27
N ILE A 65 -6.90 7.48 3.66
CA ILE A 65 -7.89 8.53 3.36
C ILE A 65 -8.21 8.63 1.88
N THR A 66 -7.46 7.90 1.05
CA THR A 66 -7.67 7.78 -0.40
C THR A 66 -7.75 6.32 -0.80
N GLY A 67 -8.27 6.02 -1.99
CA GLY A 67 -8.56 4.67 -2.47
C GLY A 67 -7.63 4.17 -3.60
N THR A 68 -6.38 4.63 -3.64
CA THR A 68 -5.41 4.17 -4.64
C THR A 68 -4.07 3.87 -4.00
N ILE A 69 -3.52 2.72 -4.31
CA ILE A 69 -2.16 2.31 -3.95
C ILE A 69 -1.23 2.62 -5.10
N TYR A 70 -0.13 3.28 -4.78
CA TYR A 70 0.95 3.60 -5.70
C TYR A 70 2.22 2.83 -5.35
N ALA A 71 3.07 2.59 -6.34
CA ALA A 71 4.35 1.92 -6.12
C ALA A 71 5.21 2.69 -5.11
N PRO A 72 5.63 2.05 -4.00
CA PRO A 72 6.40 2.71 -2.94
C PRO A 72 7.90 2.82 -3.26
N ALA A 73 8.34 2.29 -4.38
CA ALA A 73 9.72 2.31 -4.86
C ALA A 73 9.74 1.93 -6.35
N ASN A 74 10.88 2.13 -7.00
CA ASN A 74 11.13 1.54 -8.32
C ASN A 74 11.36 0.04 -8.17
N GLY A 75 10.89 -0.75 -9.12
CA GLY A 75 11.10 -2.19 -9.08
C GLY A 75 10.25 -2.97 -10.04
N ARG A 76 9.95 -4.21 -9.69
CA ARG A 76 9.19 -5.15 -10.49
C ARG A 76 8.10 -5.80 -9.64
N ILE A 77 6.94 -6.04 -10.24
CA ILE A 77 5.86 -6.79 -9.60
C ILE A 77 6.25 -8.27 -9.56
N GLY A 78 6.38 -8.81 -8.36
CA GLY A 78 6.77 -10.18 -8.10
C GLY A 78 5.60 -11.13 -7.86
N ALA A 79 4.48 -10.60 -7.35
CA ALA A 79 3.27 -11.38 -7.07
C ALA A 79 2.01 -10.51 -7.13
N THR A 80 0.91 -11.13 -7.50
CA THR A 80 -0.43 -10.52 -7.49
C THR A 80 -1.45 -11.54 -6.98
N THR A 81 -2.56 -11.08 -6.42
CA THR A 81 -3.68 -11.93 -6.04
C THR A 81 -4.80 -11.86 -7.07
N VAL A 82 -5.53 -12.95 -7.22
CA VAL A 82 -6.70 -13.01 -8.13
C VAL A 82 -7.78 -12.01 -7.71
N THR A 83 -7.90 -11.76 -6.42
CA THR A 83 -8.87 -10.83 -5.82
C THR A 83 -8.37 -9.39 -5.75
N ASN A 84 -7.20 -9.08 -6.33
CA ASN A 84 -6.62 -7.75 -6.51
C ASN A 84 -6.37 -6.94 -5.22
N HIS A 85 -6.45 -7.55 -4.04
CA HIS A 85 -6.31 -6.86 -2.75
C HIS A 85 -4.88 -6.78 -2.23
N SER A 86 -3.94 -7.48 -2.85
CA SER A 86 -2.53 -7.43 -2.45
C SER A 86 -1.55 -7.55 -3.62
N ILE A 87 -0.37 -6.99 -3.43
CA ILE A 87 0.74 -7.02 -4.37
C ILE A 87 2.04 -7.27 -3.61
N GLY A 88 2.88 -8.16 -4.16
CA GLY A 88 4.28 -8.27 -3.82
C GLY A 88 5.15 -7.62 -4.89
N MET A 89 6.13 -6.82 -4.50
CA MET A 89 7.11 -6.26 -5.42
C MET A 89 8.53 -6.50 -4.96
N ILE A 90 9.45 -6.46 -5.89
CA ILE A 90 10.89 -6.53 -5.65
C ILE A 90 11.48 -5.22 -6.14
N THR A 91 12.08 -4.45 -5.24
CA THR A 91 12.70 -3.17 -5.58
C THR A 91 13.97 -3.37 -6.41
N GLU A 92 14.47 -2.31 -7.06
CA GLU A 92 15.71 -2.37 -7.84
C GLU A 92 16.93 -2.83 -7.01
N ASP A 93 16.94 -2.51 -5.71
CA ASP A 93 17.95 -2.92 -4.73
C ASP A 93 17.65 -4.24 -4.01
N GLY A 94 16.62 -4.96 -4.46
CA GLY A 94 16.32 -6.33 -4.04
C GLY A 94 15.49 -6.48 -2.77
N LEU A 95 14.90 -5.41 -2.23
CA LEU A 95 13.95 -5.49 -1.12
C LEU A 95 12.65 -6.13 -1.60
N ARG A 96 12.11 -7.02 -0.77
CA ARG A 96 10.80 -7.64 -1.03
C ARG A 96 9.73 -6.93 -0.22
N VAL A 97 8.85 -6.23 -0.92
CA VAL A 97 7.79 -5.42 -0.33
C VAL A 97 6.45 -6.07 -0.60
N PHE A 98 5.68 -6.25 0.45
CA PHE A 98 4.31 -6.74 0.40
C PHE A 98 3.35 -5.63 0.79
N ILE A 99 2.35 -5.38 -0.04
CA ILE A 99 1.29 -4.41 0.21
C ILE A 99 -0.03 -5.15 0.20
N HIS A 100 -0.78 -4.99 1.28
CA HIS A 100 -2.08 -5.63 1.46
C HIS A 100 -3.13 -4.58 1.81
N VAL A 101 -4.26 -4.61 1.13
CA VAL A 101 -5.36 -3.66 1.33
C VAL A 101 -6.49 -4.33 2.08
N GLY A 102 -6.78 -3.80 3.25
CA GLY A 102 -7.85 -4.25 4.13
C GLY A 102 -7.53 -5.52 4.91
N LEU A 103 -8.40 -5.89 5.82
CA LEU A 103 -8.34 -7.12 6.61
C LEU A 103 -9.51 -8.02 6.21
N GLY A 104 -9.20 -9.28 5.83
CA GLY A 104 -10.22 -10.23 5.38
C GLY A 104 -10.81 -9.92 4.00
N THR A 105 -10.30 -8.95 3.28
CA THR A 105 -10.84 -8.46 1.99
C THR A 105 -10.76 -9.48 0.85
N VAL A 106 -10.02 -10.58 1.02
CA VAL A 106 -10.07 -11.74 0.12
C VAL A 106 -11.50 -12.28 -0.04
N GLU A 107 -12.34 -12.19 0.99
CA GLU A 107 -13.73 -12.63 0.99
C GLU A 107 -14.63 -11.81 0.06
N MET A 108 -14.19 -10.61 -0.32
CA MET A 108 -14.92 -9.76 -1.27
C MET A 108 -14.82 -10.25 -2.72
N ASN A 109 -13.98 -11.26 -3.00
CA ASN A 109 -13.80 -11.85 -4.33
C ASN A 109 -13.48 -10.81 -5.42
N GLY A 110 -12.68 -9.80 -5.09
CA GLY A 110 -12.26 -8.73 -6.00
C GLY A 110 -13.26 -7.59 -6.18
N LYS A 111 -14.44 -7.66 -5.57
CA LYS A 111 -15.42 -6.56 -5.63
C LYS A 111 -14.86 -5.33 -4.92
N GLY A 112 -14.91 -4.18 -5.59
CA GLY A 112 -14.37 -2.92 -5.09
C GLY A 112 -12.86 -2.79 -5.27
N PHE A 113 -12.20 -3.70 -5.99
CA PHE A 113 -10.77 -3.65 -6.30
C PHE A 113 -10.53 -3.64 -7.81
N ALA A 114 -9.55 -2.86 -8.25
CA ALA A 114 -9.03 -2.89 -9.61
C ALA A 114 -7.50 -2.84 -9.57
N ARG A 115 -6.85 -3.71 -10.33
CA ARG A 115 -5.39 -3.77 -10.45
C ARG A 115 -4.97 -3.26 -11.82
N PHE A 116 -3.89 -2.47 -11.87
CA PHE A 116 -3.39 -1.81 -13.09
C PHE A 116 -2.06 -2.39 -13.59
N VAL A 117 -1.52 -3.38 -12.90
CA VAL A 117 -0.24 -4.01 -13.21
C VAL A 117 -0.35 -5.53 -13.12
N GLU A 118 0.53 -6.23 -13.81
CA GLU A 118 0.61 -7.68 -13.80
C GLU A 118 1.95 -8.15 -13.21
N MET A 119 2.00 -9.43 -12.80
CA MET A 119 3.24 -10.05 -12.37
C MET A 119 4.28 -9.96 -13.50
N GLY A 120 5.48 -9.49 -13.17
CA GLY A 120 6.57 -9.28 -14.13
C GLY A 120 6.72 -7.84 -14.61
N ASP A 121 5.70 -6.99 -14.45
CA ASP A 121 5.77 -5.59 -14.87
C ASP A 121 6.86 -4.83 -14.09
N THR A 122 7.60 -4.00 -14.81
CA THR A 122 8.49 -3.01 -14.21
C THR A 122 7.68 -1.76 -13.89
N VAL A 123 7.84 -1.25 -12.67
CA VAL A 123 7.10 -0.09 -12.17
C VAL A 123 8.06 0.97 -11.62
N LYS A 124 7.65 2.22 -11.74
CA LYS A 124 8.32 3.36 -11.10
C LYS A 124 7.55 3.78 -9.86
N ALA A 125 8.25 4.27 -8.86
CA ALA A 125 7.65 4.87 -7.68
C ALA A 125 6.59 5.92 -8.07
N GLY A 126 5.43 5.86 -7.46
CA GLY A 126 4.29 6.72 -7.79
C GLY A 126 3.40 6.21 -8.94
N GLN A 127 3.74 5.09 -9.57
CA GLN A 127 2.84 4.46 -10.56
C GLN A 127 1.66 3.82 -9.83
N PRO A 128 0.39 4.01 -10.27
CA PRO A 128 -0.76 3.37 -9.66
C PRO A 128 -0.71 1.86 -9.82
N LEU A 129 -0.98 1.12 -8.74
CA LEU A 129 -0.97 -0.33 -8.68
C LEU A 129 -2.36 -0.93 -8.51
N ILE A 130 -3.11 -0.44 -7.51
CA ILE A 130 -4.45 -0.91 -7.14
C ILE A 130 -5.33 0.29 -6.83
N SER A 131 -6.57 0.28 -7.31
CA SER A 131 -7.65 1.12 -6.77
C SER A 131 -8.58 0.26 -5.93
N PHE A 132 -9.09 0.81 -4.85
CA PHE A 132 -10.03 0.13 -3.96
C PHE A 132 -11.13 1.08 -3.47
N ASP A 133 -12.32 0.53 -3.35
CA ASP A 133 -13.50 1.23 -2.86
C ASP A 133 -13.60 1.05 -1.34
N ARG A 134 -13.23 2.08 -0.58
CA ARG A 134 -13.21 2.08 0.88
C ARG A 134 -14.61 1.87 1.47
N GLU A 135 -15.63 2.46 0.83
CA GLU A 135 -17.02 2.30 1.29
C GLU A 135 -17.53 0.88 1.05
N ALA A 136 -17.16 0.26 -0.07
CA ALA A 136 -17.49 -1.14 -0.35
C ALA A 136 -16.82 -2.09 0.66
N ILE A 137 -15.55 -1.82 1.04
CA ILE A 137 -14.83 -2.60 2.06
C ILE A 137 -15.55 -2.51 3.40
N LYS A 138 -15.91 -1.31 3.84
CA LYS A 138 -16.65 -1.08 5.09
C LYS A 138 -18.05 -1.70 5.07
N ALA A 139 -18.76 -1.56 3.95
CA ALA A 139 -20.08 -2.14 3.77
C ALA A 139 -20.06 -3.69 3.82
N ALA A 140 -18.94 -4.30 3.41
CA ALA A 140 -18.72 -5.74 3.53
C ALA A 140 -18.30 -6.18 4.95
N GLY A 141 -18.15 -5.25 5.90
CA GLY A 141 -17.78 -5.54 7.29
C GLY A 141 -16.28 -5.69 7.51
N HIS A 142 -15.44 -5.20 6.59
CA HIS A 142 -13.99 -5.28 6.67
C HIS A 142 -13.38 -3.92 7.00
N GLU A 143 -12.18 -3.96 7.56
CA GLU A 143 -11.33 -2.77 7.75
C GLU A 143 -10.54 -2.49 6.47
N ASP A 144 -10.38 -1.21 6.13
CA ASP A 144 -9.69 -0.78 4.92
C ASP A 144 -8.19 -0.47 5.13
N ILE A 145 -7.64 -0.81 6.30
CA ILE A 145 -6.25 -0.57 6.63
C ILE A 145 -5.30 -1.18 5.58
N VAL A 146 -4.31 -0.40 5.17
CA VAL A 146 -3.28 -0.84 4.24
C VAL A 146 -2.04 -1.22 5.02
N THR A 147 -1.44 -2.37 4.74
CA THR A 147 -0.16 -2.75 5.33
C THR A 147 0.95 -2.72 4.28
N VAL A 148 2.11 -2.17 4.66
CA VAL A 148 3.32 -2.09 3.86
C VAL A 148 4.43 -2.77 4.63
N ILE A 149 4.89 -3.91 4.15
CA ILE A 149 5.78 -4.81 4.88
C ILE A 149 7.00 -5.15 4.01
N ILE A 150 8.20 -5.05 4.58
CA ILE A 150 9.40 -5.67 4.01
C ILE A 150 9.50 -7.07 4.59
N SER A 151 9.43 -8.08 3.73
CA SER A 151 9.58 -9.49 4.07
C SER A 151 11.03 -9.98 3.91
N GLU A 152 11.29 -11.28 4.19
CA GLU A 152 12.63 -11.89 4.08
C GLU A 152 13.70 -11.11 4.87
N LEU A 153 13.42 -10.85 6.15
CA LEU A 153 14.28 -10.06 7.05
C LEU A 153 15.69 -10.64 7.22
N ASP A 154 15.86 -11.94 7.03
CA ASP A 154 17.15 -12.65 7.05
C ASP A 154 18.11 -12.15 5.94
N ARG A 155 17.59 -11.57 4.88
CA ARG A 155 18.37 -10.96 3.79
C ARG A 155 18.80 -9.52 4.07
N LEU A 156 18.29 -8.92 5.13
CA LEU A 156 18.58 -7.54 5.48
C LEU A 156 19.78 -7.45 6.41
N LYS A 157 20.61 -6.43 6.17
CA LYS A 157 21.63 -5.97 7.10
C LYS A 157 21.02 -5.05 8.17
N SER A 158 20.08 -4.22 7.77
CA SER A 158 19.37 -3.30 8.66
C SER A 158 18.01 -2.90 8.10
N ILE A 159 17.09 -2.56 9.02
CA ILE A 159 15.82 -1.92 8.72
C ILE A 159 15.54 -0.87 9.80
N ASN A 160 15.13 0.32 9.38
CA ASN A 160 14.78 1.43 10.25
C ASN A 160 13.38 1.96 9.89
N HIS A 161 12.55 2.15 10.89
CA HIS A 161 11.25 2.78 10.79
C HIS A 161 11.44 4.30 10.87
N VAL A 162 11.14 5.01 9.79
CA VAL A 162 11.37 6.47 9.67
C VAL A 162 10.11 7.26 9.38
N GLY A 163 8.95 6.60 9.42
CA GLY A 163 7.67 7.25 9.18
C GLY A 163 7.37 8.30 10.24
N GLU A 164 7.27 9.55 9.83
CA GLU A 164 6.98 10.70 10.68
C GLU A 164 6.17 11.75 9.91
N SER A 165 5.53 12.64 10.62
CA SER A 165 4.83 13.79 10.06
C SER A 165 4.71 14.90 11.10
N GLY A 166 4.73 16.16 10.64
CA GLY A 166 4.41 17.30 11.46
C GLY A 166 2.92 17.41 11.83
N THR A 167 2.06 16.61 11.18
CA THR A 167 0.62 16.57 11.46
C THR A 167 0.28 15.23 12.10
N LEU A 168 -0.35 15.26 13.27
CA LEU A 168 -0.79 14.08 14.03
C LEU A 168 -2.31 14.00 14.06
N ILE A 169 -2.85 12.79 13.92
CA ILE A 169 -4.26 12.46 14.11
C ILE A 169 -4.34 11.36 15.15
N GLY A 170 -4.99 11.63 16.29
CA GLY A 170 -5.05 10.69 17.39
C GLY A 170 -3.67 10.30 17.96
N GLY A 171 -2.66 11.16 17.81
CA GLY A 171 -1.28 10.89 18.20
C GLY A 171 -0.42 10.18 17.16
N ASN A 172 -1.01 9.77 16.04
CA ASN A 172 -0.34 9.06 14.95
C ASN A 172 -0.03 9.98 13.76
N PRO A 173 1.11 9.81 13.08
CA PRO A 173 1.50 10.64 11.94
C PRO A 173 0.52 10.54 10.76
N LEU A 174 0.12 11.67 10.20
CA LEU A 174 -0.57 11.74 8.92
C LEU A 174 0.48 11.78 7.81
N VAL A 175 0.67 10.67 7.11
CA VAL A 175 1.61 10.57 6.01
C VAL A 175 0.94 10.81 4.66
N LYS A 176 1.71 11.34 3.73
CA LYS A 176 1.31 11.57 2.36
C LYS A 176 2.02 10.58 1.43
N LEU A 177 1.39 10.30 0.31
CA LEU A 177 2.01 9.55 -0.77
C LEU A 177 3.42 10.08 -1.05
N GLY A 178 4.41 9.18 -1.03
CA GLY A 178 5.81 9.52 -1.24
C GLY A 178 6.58 9.96 0.01
N ASP A 179 5.96 10.01 1.19
CA ASP A 179 6.71 10.21 2.44
C ASP A 179 7.52 8.95 2.76
N PRO A 180 8.78 9.05 3.23
CA PRO A 180 9.60 7.89 3.57
C PRO A 180 9.03 7.17 4.79
N LEU A 181 8.90 5.84 4.72
CA LEU A 181 8.40 5.00 5.81
C LEU A 181 9.50 4.10 6.40
N LEU A 182 10.26 3.43 5.54
CA LEU A 182 11.25 2.45 5.94
C LEU A 182 12.56 2.73 5.19
N VAL A 183 13.67 2.56 5.88
CA VAL A 183 15.00 2.55 5.28
C VAL A 183 15.64 1.21 5.59
N ALA A 184 15.91 0.41 4.57
CA ALA A 184 16.47 -0.91 4.69
C ALA A 184 17.71 -1.08 3.81
N LYS A 185 18.62 -1.97 4.23
CA LYS A 185 19.79 -2.36 3.45
C LYS A 185 19.84 -3.87 3.37
N THR A 186 20.08 -4.39 2.17
CA THR A 186 20.38 -5.80 1.94
C THR A 186 21.81 -6.14 2.37
N LYS A 187 22.07 -7.43 2.64
CA LYS A 187 23.41 -7.93 2.96
C LYS A 187 24.31 -7.91 1.74
#